data_a07c61012a579a0e7585a4c68e9afa70
#
_entry.id   a07c61012a579a0e7585a4c68e9afa70
#
_cell.length_a   1.000
_cell.length_b   1.000
_cell.length_c   1.000
_cell.angle_alpha   90.00
_cell.angle_beta   90.00
_cell.angle_gamma   90.00
#
_symmetry.space_group_name_H-M   'P 1'
#
loop_
_entity.id
_entity.type
_entity.pdbx_description
1 polymer ?
#
loop_
_entity_poly.entity_id
_entity_poly.type
_entity_poly.pdbx_seq_one_letter_code
_entity_poly.pdbx_strand_id
1 'polypeptide(L)'
;YNLSELINGLDCEIITVGHGESCDYRASNISYNEFAQASFDVTDASNTTLGHIQLSVPGEHNVYNALAAVALCKKLNLSMDAIAAGLLNFHGTQRRFEKKGVVNGITIIDDYAHHPQEITATLTAAKKYPHKKIWCIFQPHTYTRTKALLTDFAKALSLADEVVLAKIYPARETDDLGISSDNIRVLLEQAGTSAHYFETFEEIEKFILQHAASGDLVITMGAGDVVKIGEDLISK
;
A
#
# COMPACT_ATOMS: atom_id res chain seq x y z
N TYR A 1 -13.90 -8.35 12.67
CA TYR A 1 -15.36 -8.40 12.51
C TYR A 1 -15.72 -9.74 11.91
N ASN A 2 -16.74 -10.42 12.47
CA ASN A 2 -17.27 -11.66 11.91
C ASN A 2 -18.22 -11.28 10.75
N LEU A 3 -17.72 -11.37 9.50
CA LEU A 3 -18.50 -11.01 8.31
C LEU A 3 -19.85 -11.76 8.24
N SER A 4 -19.91 -13.00 8.73
CA SER A 4 -21.14 -13.79 8.74
C SER A 4 -22.27 -13.17 9.57
N GLU A 5 -21.94 -12.39 10.62
CA GLU A 5 -22.92 -11.65 11.40
C GLU A 5 -23.43 -10.40 10.67
N LEU A 6 -22.54 -9.74 9.89
CA LEU A 6 -22.89 -8.53 9.15
C LEU A 6 -23.78 -8.81 7.94
N ILE A 7 -23.64 -9.99 7.32
CA ILE A 7 -24.41 -10.37 6.14
C ILE A 7 -25.75 -11.06 6.49
N ASN A 8 -25.93 -11.42 7.75
CA ASN A 8 -27.13 -12.10 8.20
C ASN A 8 -28.34 -11.14 8.13
N GLY A 9 -29.39 -11.55 7.41
CA GLY A 9 -30.61 -10.76 7.23
C GLY A 9 -30.57 -9.70 6.13
N LEU A 10 -29.50 -9.67 5.30
CA LEU A 10 -29.49 -8.85 4.09
C LEU A 10 -30.36 -9.46 3.00
N ASP A 11 -31.21 -8.65 2.39
CA ASP A 11 -32.03 -9.03 1.22
C ASP A 11 -31.26 -8.73 -0.08
N CYS A 12 -30.12 -9.42 -0.24
CA CYS A 12 -29.28 -9.32 -1.44
C CYS A 12 -28.50 -10.62 -1.67
N GLU A 13 -28.07 -10.83 -2.90
CA GLU A 13 -27.15 -11.92 -3.20
C GLU A 13 -25.75 -11.62 -2.66
N ILE A 14 -25.19 -12.57 -1.93
CA ILE A 14 -23.85 -12.47 -1.34
C ILE A 14 -22.92 -13.39 -2.12
N ILE A 15 -21.81 -12.84 -2.57
CA ILE A 15 -20.74 -13.58 -3.24
C ILE A 15 -19.48 -13.45 -2.41
N THR A 16 -18.90 -14.56 -2.05
CA THR A 16 -17.71 -14.64 -1.21
C THR A 16 -16.46 -14.87 -2.06
N VAL A 17 -15.38 -14.16 -1.73
CA VAL A 17 -14.09 -14.30 -2.41
C VAL A 17 -12.95 -14.48 -1.39
N GLY A 18 -11.94 -15.29 -1.69
CA GLY A 18 -10.83 -15.50 -0.77
C GLY A 18 -10.04 -16.78 -1.04
N HIS A 19 -9.44 -17.32 0.03
CA HIS A 19 -8.71 -18.60 0.00
C HIS A 19 -9.51 -19.76 0.64
N GLY A 20 -10.55 -19.44 1.38
CA GLY A 20 -11.33 -20.44 2.11
C GLY A 20 -12.12 -21.35 1.15
N GLU A 21 -12.21 -22.65 1.48
CA GLU A 21 -12.95 -23.65 0.67
C GLU A 21 -14.44 -23.30 0.50
N SER A 22 -15.00 -22.52 1.40
CA SER A 22 -16.38 -22.05 1.38
C SER A 22 -16.62 -20.81 0.50
N CYS A 23 -15.58 -20.23 -0.09
CA CYS A 23 -15.74 -19.06 -0.96
C CYS A 23 -16.25 -19.45 -2.34
N ASP A 24 -17.11 -18.59 -2.92
CA ASP A 24 -17.66 -18.77 -4.28
C ASP A 24 -16.57 -18.65 -5.35
N TYR A 25 -15.59 -17.74 -5.14
CA TYR A 25 -14.41 -17.63 -5.99
C TYR A 25 -13.15 -17.61 -5.14
N ARG A 26 -12.14 -18.37 -5.58
CA ARG A 26 -10.87 -18.54 -4.87
C ARG A 26 -9.68 -18.33 -5.78
N ALA A 27 -8.59 -17.83 -5.20
CA ALA A 27 -7.28 -17.84 -5.84
C ALA A 27 -6.50 -19.09 -5.41
N SER A 28 -5.93 -19.78 -6.38
CA SER A 28 -5.04 -20.94 -6.19
C SER A 28 -3.77 -20.75 -7.03
N ASN A 29 -2.72 -21.52 -6.74
CA ASN A 29 -1.45 -21.49 -7.48
C ASN A 29 -0.85 -20.07 -7.58
N ILE A 30 -0.94 -19.30 -6.49
CA ILE A 30 -0.46 -17.90 -6.46
C ILE A 30 1.07 -17.91 -6.55
N SER A 31 1.59 -17.16 -7.51
CA SER A 31 3.01 -16.87 -7.67
C SER A 31 3.24 -15.38 -7.88
N TYR A 32 4.48 -14.91 -7.66
CA TYR A 32 4.84 -13.50 -7.78
C TYR A 32 6.09 -13.37 -8.66
N ASN A 33 6.10 -12.35 -9.52
CA ASN A 33 7.31 -11.98 -10.23
C ASN A 33 8.22 -11.08 -9.37
N GLU A 34 9.36 -10.65 -9.95
CA GLU A 34 10.33 -9.78 -9.28
C GLU A 34 9.79 -8.40 -8.86
N PHE A 35 8.66 -7.97 -9.42
CA PHE A 35 7.96 -6.72 -9.05
C PHE A 35 6.81 -6.96 -8.08
N ALA A 36 6.75 -8.11 -7.41
CA ALA A 36 5.67 -8.50 -6.51
C ALA A 36 4.26 -8.52 -7.15
N GLN A 37 4.19 -8.63 -8.47
CA GLN A 37 2.94 -8.76 -9.23
C GLN A 37 2.51 -10.22 -9.23
N ALA A 38 1.24 -10.45 -8.86
CA ALA A 38 0.70 -11.81 -8.71
C ALA A 38 0.25 -12.42 -10.03
N SER A 39 0.42 -13.74 -10.13
CA SER A 39 -0.21 -14.62 -11.11
C SER A 39 -0.91 -15.74 -10.38
N PHE A 40 -2.16 -16.07 -10.72
CA PHE A 40 -2.94 -17.08 -10.00
C PHE A 40 -4.08 -17.64 -10.85
N ASP A 41 -4.56 -18.82 -10.46
CA ASP A 41 -5.75 -19.43 -11.03
C ASP A 41 -6.97 -19.06 -10.22
N VAL A 42 -8.09 -18.81 -10.91
CA VAL A 42 -9.40 -18.59 -10.28
C VAL A 42 -10.19 -19.90 -10.33
N THR A 43 -10.64 -20.37 -9.17
CA THR A 43 -11.51 -21.54 -9.03
C THR A 43 -12.85 -21.14 -8.45
N ASP A 44 -13.92 -21.82 -8.87
CA ASP A 44 -15.27 -21.65 -8.31
C ASP A 44 -15.53 -22.57 -7.09
N ALA A 45 -16.74 -22.49 -6.52
CA ALA A 45 -17.15 -23.29 -5.38
C ALA A 45 -17.14 -24.81 -5.67
N SER A 46 -17.21 -25.24 -6.93
CA SER A 46 -17.13 -26.65 -7.34
C SER A 46 -15.71 -27.13 -7.59
N ASN A 47 -14.68 -26.32 -7.26
CA ASN A 47 -13.26 -26.56 -7.56
C ASN A 47 -12.92 -26.58 -9.05
N THR A 48 -13.78 -26.02 -9.91
CA THR A 48 -13.49 -25.89 -11.33
C THR A 48 -12.60 -24.67 -11.57
N THR A 49 -11.48 -24.85 -12.25
CA THR A 49 -10.63 -23.72 -12.68
C THR A 49 -11.32 -22.97 -13.81
N LEU A 50 -11.63 -21.70 -13.58
CA LEU A 50 -12.33 -20.83 -14.52
C LEU A 50 -11.37 -20.15 -15.49
N GLY A 51 -10.14 -19.88 -15.06
CA GLY A 51 -9.11 -19.23 -15.86
C GLY A 51 -7.93 -18.77 -15.04
N HIS A 52 -6.92 -18.22 -15.72
CA HIS A 52 -5.69 -17.70 -15.16
C HIS A 52 -5.68 -16.17 -15.19
N ILE A 53 -5.25 -15.54 -14.12
CA ILE A 53 -5.11 -14.09 -13.97
C ILE A 53 -3.65 -13.73 -13.75
N GLN A 54 -3.19 -12.72 -14.45
CA GLN A 54 -1.92 -12.04 -14.21
C GLN A 54 -2.19 -10.58 -13.90
N LEU A 55 -1.60 -10.07 -12.83
CA LEU A 55 -1.75 -8.67 -12.40
C LEU A 55 -0.52 -7.86 -12.80
N SER A 56 -0.75 -6.60 -13.16
CA SER A 56 0.30 -5.59 -13.36
C SER A 56 0.51 -4.69 -12.15
N VAL A 57 -0.23 -4.93 -11.05
CA VAL A 57 -0.11 -4.21 -9.78
C VAL A 57 0.49 -5.11 -8.72
N PRO A 58 1.39 -4.59 -7.84
CA PRO A 58 2.07 -5.40 -6.83
C PRO A 58 1.22 -5.63 -5.58
N GLY A 59 1.55 -6.68 -4.84
CA GLY A 59 1.03 -6.94 -3.51
C GLY A 59 -0.12 -7.95 -3.44
N GLU A 60 -0.09 -8.77 -2.39
CA GLU A 60 -1.05 -9.86 -2.17
C GLU A 60 -2.50 -9.37 -2.03
N HIS A 61 -2.70 -8.19 -1.43
CA HIS A 61 -4.04 -7.59 -1.30
C HIS A 61 -4.72 -7.37 -2.67
N ASN A 62 -3.94 -7.18 -3.75
CA ASN A 62 -4.49 -7.04 -5.10
C ASN A 62 -5.01 -8.36 -5.68
N VAL A 63 -4.60 -9.52 -5.15
CA VAL A 63 -5.23 -10.80 -5.48
C VAL A 63 -6.70 -10.81 -5.02
N TYR A 64 -6.97 -10.35 -3.81
CA TYR A 64 -8.35 -10.24 -3.28
C TYR A 64 -9.18 -9.19 -4.02
N ASN A 65 -8.58 -8.05 -4.35
CA ASN A 65 -9.23 -7.01 -5.16
C ASN A 65 -9.59 -7.55 -6.55
N ALA A 66 -8.70 -8.31 -7.17
CA ALA A 66 -8.94 -8.95 -8.46
C ALA A 66 -10.03 -10.03 -8.39
N LEU A 67 -10.05 -10.85 -7.32
CA LEU A 67 -11.12 -11.83 -7.12
C LEU A 67 -12.49 -11.16 -6.99
N ALA A 68 -12.59 -10.04 -6.27
CA ALA A 68 -13.82 -9.27 -6.17
C ALA A 68 -14.27 -8.72 -7.54
N ALA A 69 -13.31 -8.22 -8.35
CA ALA A 69 -13.57 -7.78 -9.71
C ALA A 69 -14.03 -8.95 -10.61
N VAL A 70 -13.36 -10.11 -10.50
CA VAL A 70 -13.77 -11.35 -11.22
C VAL A 70 -15.22 -11.71 -10.87
N ALA A 71 -15.55 -11.77 -9.57
CA ALA A 71 -16.88 -12.13 -9.10
C ALA A 71 -17.96 -11.22 -9.70
N LEU A 72 -17.75 -9.89 -9.65
CA LEU A 72 -18.65 -8.90 -10.22
C LEU A 72 -18.76 -9.06 -11.74
N CYS A 73 -17.65 -9.18 -12.47
CA CYS A 73 -17.63 -9.31 -13.91
C CYS A 73 -18.30 -10.62 -14.38
N LYS A 74 -18.13 -11.72 -13.63
CA LYS A 74 -18.83 -12.98 -13.90
C LYS A 74 -20.34 -12.84 -13.74
N LYS A 75 -20.82 -12.08 -12.74
CA LYS A 75 -22.24 -11.74 -12.60
C LYS A 75 -22.79 -10.93 -13.77
N LEU A 76 -21.94 -10.11 -14.39
CA LEU A 76 -22.27 -9.35 -15.59
C LEU A 76 -22.08 -10.17 -16.88
N ASN A 77 -21.86 -11.49 -16.78
CA ASN A 77 -21.67 -12.44 -17.88
C ASN A 77 -20.46 -12.13 -18.80
N LEU A 78 -19.39 -11.49 -18.26
CA LEU A 78 -18.16 -11.34 -19.02
C LEU A 78 -17.41 -12.68 -19.09
N SER A 79 -16.68 -12.90 -20.21
CA SER A 79 -15.80 -14.05 -20.36
C SER A 79 -14.56 -13.90 -19.47
N MET A 80 -13.98 -15.03 -19.03
CA MET A 80 -12.73 -15.00 -18.26
C MET A 80 -11.57 -14.37 -19.03
N ASP A 81 -11.50 -14.57 -20.35
CA ASP A 81 -10.46 -13.96 -21.19
C ASP A 81 -10.57 -12.43 -21.18
N ALA A 82 -11.79 -11.87 -21.28
CA ALA A 82 -11.99 -10.43 -21.19
C ALA A 82 -11.63 -9.88 -19.81
N ILE A 83 -11.98 -10.60 -18.74
CA ILE A 83 -11.64 -10.22 -17.35
C ILE A 83 -10.13 -10.26 -17.17
N ALA A 84 -9.45 -11.33 -17.60
CA ALA A 84 -8.00 -11.48 -17.49
C ALA A 84 -7.27 -10.38 -18.27
N ALA A 85 -7.71 -10.07 -19.49
CA ALA A 85 -7.14 -8.99 -20.28
C ALA A 85 -7.34 -7.62 -19.61
N GLY A 86 -8.50 -7.35 -19.02
CA GLY A 86 -8.78 -6.12 -18.29
C GLY A 86 -7.89 -5.96 -17.06
N LEU A 87 -7.72 -7.03 -16.26
CA LEU A 87 -6.89 -7.02 -15.08
C LEU A 87 -5.40 -6.88 -15.40
N LEU A 88 -4.91 -7.51 -16.48
CA LEU A 88 -3.53 -7.36 -16.94
C LEU A 88 -3.24 -5.92 -17.41
N ASN A 89 -4.20 -5.27 -18.08
CA ASN A 89 -4.06 -3.90 -18.56
C ASN A 89 -4.30 -2.83 -17.47
N PHE A 90 -4.69 -3.24 -16.25
CA PHE A 90 -4.85 -2.34 -15.13
C PHE A 90 -3.50 -2.11 -14.43
N HIS A 91 -2.93 -0.93 -14.60
CA HIS A 91 -1.63 -0.55 -14.03
C HIS A 91 -1.74 0.16 -12.67
N GLY A 92 -2.89 0.10 -12.03
CA GLY A 92 -3.14 0.71 -10.72
C GLY A 92 -3.87 2.05 -10.82
N THR A 93 -4.20 2.58 -9.66
CA THR A 93 -4.75 3.93 -9.50
C THR A 93 -3.64 4.87 -9.04
N GLN A 94 -3.82 6.17 -9.28
CA GLN A 94 -2.92 7.17 -8.74
C GLN A 94 -2.78 7.00 -7.23
N ARG A 95 -1.56 7.21 -6.74
CA ARG A 95 -1.24 7.11 -5.31
C ARG A 95 -1.54 5.75 -4.66
N ARG A 96 -1.44 4.63 -5.40
CA ARG A 96 -1.55 3.26 -4.88
C ARG A 96 -0.37 2.44 -5.38
N PHE A 97 0.72 2.46 -4.62
CA PHE A 97 2.04 1.92 -4.99
C PHE A 97 2.45 2.41 -6.41
N GLU A 98 2.18 3.69 -6.66
CA GLU A 98 2.38 4.32 -7.97
C GLU A 98 3.86 4.63 -8.18
N LYS A 99 4.48 4.02 -9.19
CA LYS A 99 5.84 4.38 -9.59
C LYS A 99 5.83 5.75 -10.26
N LYS A 100 6.38 6.76 -9.59
CA LYS A 100 6.48 8.13 -10.11
C LYS A 100 7.63 8.27 -11.09
N GLY A 101 8.76 7.58 -10.86
CA GLY A 101 9.94 7.65 -11.73
C GLY A 101 11.19 7.06 -11.10
N VAL A 102 12.33 7.38 -11.70
CA VAL A 102 13.66 7.02 -11.21
C VAL A 102 14.56 8.25 -11.32
N VAL A 103 15.22 8.61 -10.23
CA VAL A 103 16.20 9.71 -10.17
C VAL A 103 17.52 9.18 -9.59
N ASN A 104 18.64 9.39 -10.27
CA ASN A 104 19.97 8.91 -9.86
C ASN A 104 20.01 7.40 -9.51
N GLY A 105 19.18 6.59 -10.19
CA GLY A 105 19.05 5.15 -9.91
C GLY A 105 18.21 4.81 -8.68
N ILE A 106 17.58 5.80 -8.02
CA ILE A 106 16.64 5.64 -6.91
C ILE A 106 15.23 5.55 -7.50
N THR A 107 14.49 4.50 -7.17
CA THR A 107 13.08 4.37 -7.59
C THR A 107 12.18 5.14 -6.63
N ILE A 108 11.32 6.02 -7.17
CA ILE A 108 10.37 6.81 -6.40
C ILE A 108 8.96 6.23 -6.60
N ILE A 109 8.31 5.91 -5.48
CA ILE A 109 6.92 5.42 -5.42
C ILE A 109 6.09 6.36 -4.55
N ASP A 110 4.82 6.55 -4.88
CA ASP A 110 3.84 7.23 -4.02
C ASP A 110 2.70 6.29 -3.63
N ASP A 111 2.30 6.34 -2.37
CA ASP A 111 1.18 5.58 -1.83
C ASP A 111 0.31 6.44 -0.90
N TYR A 112 -1.00 6.31 -1.03
CA TYR A 112 -1.99 7.06 -0.24
C TYR A 112 -2.17 6.49 1.17
N ALA A 113 -1.50 5.39 1.52
CA ALA A 113 -1.62 4.72 2.81
C ALA A 113 -1.43 5.71 3.97
N HIS A 114 -2.41 5.75 4.86
CA HIS A 114 -2.47 6.67 5.99
C HIS A 114 -3.07 6.02 7.25
N HIS A 115 -3.30 4.72 7.23
CA HIS A 115 -3.69 3.88 8.36
C HIS A 115 -2.63 2.78 8.58
N PRO A 116 -2.31 2.37 9.82
CA PRO A 116 -1.27 1.38 10.09
C PRO A 116 -1.38 0.08 9.28
N GLN A 117 -2.60 -0.41 9.05
CA GLN A 117 -2.82 -1.61 8.24
C GLN A 117 -2.45 -1.39 6.76
N GLU A 118 -2.79 -0.24 6.19
CA GLU A 118 -2.43 0.13 4.81
C GLU A 118 -0.91 0.28 4.68
N ILE A 119 -0.27 0.97 5.64
CA ILE A 119 1.20 1.13 5.70
C ILE A 119 1.89 -0.24 5.73
N THR A 120 1.39 -1.16 6.58
CA THR A 120 1.92 -2.52 6.67
C THR A 120 1.79 -3.25 5.33
N ALA A 121 0.65 -3.14 4.65
CA ALA A 121 0.42 -3.78 3.34
C ALA A 121 1.38 -3.23 2.28
N THR A 122 1.52 -1.91 2.20
CA THR A 122 2.41 -1.22 1.26
C THR A 122 3.88 -1.57 1.50
N LEU A 123 4.37 -1.50 2.75
CA LEU A 123 5.76 -1.83 3.05
C LEU A 123 6.06 -3.33 2.90
N THR A 124 5.08 -4.20 3.16
CA THR A 124 5.21 -5.64 2.88
C THR A 124 5.33 -5.92 1.37
N ALA A 125 4.57 -5.20 0.53
CA ALA A 125 4.71 -5.28 -0.92
C ALA A 125 6.07 -4.72 -1.37
N ALA A 126 6.51 -3.60 -0.79
CA ALA A 126 7.79 -2.97 -1.07
C ALA A 126 8.98 -3.91 -0.80
N LYS A 127 8.93 -4.73 0.26
CA LYS A 127 9.98 -5.74 0.56
C LYS A 127 10.15 -6.80 -0.53
N LYS A 128 9.13 -7.01 -1.35
CA LYS A 128 9.19 -7.93 -2.50
C LYS A 128 9.56 -7.22 -3.81
N TYR A 129 9.61 -5.90 -3.81
CA TYR A 129 9.99 -5.09 -4.96
C TYR A 129 11.53 -4.95 -5.01
N PRO A 130 12.18 -4.84 -6.20
CA PRO A 130 13.63 -4.68 -6.28
C PRO A 130 14.12 -3.44 -5.53
N HIS A 131 14.97 -3.64 -4.52
CA HIS A 131 15.55 -2.55 -3.73
C HIS A 131 16.85 -2.99 -3.03
N LYS A 132 17.68 -2.01 -2.66
CA LYS A 132 18.77 -2.20 -1.71
C LYS A 132 18.33 -1.80 -0.30
N LYS A 133 17.70 -0.64 -0.17
CA LYS A 133 17.17 -0.08 1.05
C LYS A 133 15.81 0.56 0.79
N ILE A 134 14.87 0.42 1.72
CA ILE A 134 13.55 1.06 1.67
C ILE A 134 13.57 2.30 2.55
N TRP A 135 13.36 3.47 1.95
CA TRP A 135 13.12 4.75 2.60
C TRP A 135 11.62 5.04 2.59
N CYS A 136 10.99 5.16 3.75
CA CYS A 136 9.59 5.54 3.87
C CYS A 136 9.48 6.99 4.33
N ILE A 137 9.06 7.89 3.45
CA ILE A 137 8.74 9.28 3.77
C ILE A 137 7.25 9.32 4.14
N PHE A 138 6.95 9.42 5.43
CA PHE A 138 5.56 9.35 5.92
C PHE A 138 5.07 10.69 6.44
N GLN A 139 3.89 11.11 5.96
CA GLN A 139 3.15 12.25 6.49
C GLN A 139 1.91 11.76 7.24
N PRO A 140 1.87 11.82 8.57
CA PRO A 140 0.67 11.50 9.33
C PRO A 140 -0.46 12.45 8.94
N HIS A 141 -1.69 11.93 8.88
CA HIS A 141 -2.88 12.70 8.52
C HIS A 141 -3.79 12.84 9.73
N THR A 142 -4.01 14.07 10.18
CA THR A 142 -4.74 14.55 11.35
C THR A 142 -4.05 14.26 12.70
N TYR A 143 -4.18 15.19 13.64
CA TYR A 143 -3.62 15.05 14.99
C TYR A 143 -4.36 13.99 15.80
N THR A 144 -5.70 13.94 15.69
CA THR A 144 -6.53 12.96 16.41
C THR A 144 -6.17 11.54 16.05
N ARG A 145 -6.01 11.21 14.75
CA ARG A 145 -5.60 9.88 14.31
C ARG A 145 -4.17 9.56 14.73
N THR A 146 -3.26 10.51 14.58
CA THR A 146 -1.85 10.33 14.95
C THR A 146 -1.73 9.99 16.42
N LYS A 147 -2.45 10.71 17.30
CA LYS A 147 -2.46 10.44 18.74
C LYS A 147 -3.07 9.09 19.09
N ALA A 148 -4.20 8.75 18.47
CA ALA A 148 -4.92 7.51 18.74
C ALA A 148 -4.16 6.24 18.31
N LEU A 149 -3.39 6.32 17.20
CA LEU A 149 -2.71 5.18 16.58
C LEU A 149 -1.17 5.29 16.66
N LEU A 150 -0.64 6.08 17.59
CA LEU A 150 0.77 6.43 17.67
C LEU A 150 1.70 5.18 17.67
N THR A 151 1.40 4.22 18.55
CA THR A 151 2.16 2.96 18.67
C THR A 151 2.01 2.07 17.43
N ASP A 152 0.82 2.03 16.86
CA ASP A 152 0.53 1.23 15.66
C ASP A 152 1.25 1.80 14.44
N PHE A 153 1.36 3.13 14.31
CA PHE A 153 2.17 3.79 13.29
C PHE A 153 3.65 3.41 13.42
N ALA A 154 4.22 3.52 14.60
CA ALA A 154 5.62 3.14 14.81
C ALA A 154 5.87 1.67 14.44
N LYS A 155 4.99 0.76 14.85
CA LYS A 155 5.07 -0.67 14.50
C LYS A 155 4.96 -0.92 12.99
N ALA A 156 4.04 -0.24 12.30
CA ALA A 156 3.87 -0.41 10.85
C ALA A 156 5.06 0.15 10.07
N LEU A 157 5.54 1.34 10.45
CA LEU A 157 6.64 2.02 9.79
C LEU A 157 8.00 1.33 10.02
N SER A 158 8.17 0.58 11.12
CA SER A 158 9.39 -0.19 11.39
C SER A 158 9.66 -1.31 10.37
N LEU A 159 8.78 -1.53 9.42
CA LEU A 159 9.01 -2.41 8.28
C LEU A 159 9.94 -1.80 7.21
N ALA A 160 10.14 -0.49 7.20
CA ALA A 160 11.12 0.17 6.35
C ALA A 160 12.52 0.15 7.00
N ASP A 161 13.58 0.30 6.19
CA ASP A 161 14.96 0.40 6.69
C ASP A 161 15.24 1.79 7.27
N GLU A 162 14.69 2.83 6.63
CA GLU A 162 14.81 4.23 7.04
C GLU A 162 13.43 4.89 7.00
N VAL A 163 13.08 5.63 8.03
CA VAL A 163 11.82 6.36 8.11
C VAL A 163 12.09 7.86 8.18
N VAL A 164 11.46 8.62 7.28
CA VAL A 164 11.53 10.08 7.29
C VAL A 164 10.12 10.61 7.53
N LEU A 165 9.93 11.34 8.61
CA LEU A 165 8.63 11.86 9.02
C LEU A 165 8.51 13.32 8.63
N ALA A 166 7.45 13.65 7.90
CA ALA A 166 7.02 15.01 7.65
C ALA A 166 6.12 15.51 8.78
N LYS A 167 5.93 16.83 8.85
CA LYS A 167 4.96 17.45 9.74
C LYS A 167 3.55 16.88 9.50
N ILE A 168 2.78 16.68 10.58
CA ILE A 168 1.40 16.20 10.48
C ILE A 168 0.60 17.11 9.55
N TYR A 169 -0.12 16.51 8.59
CA TYR A 169 -1.11 17.22 7.78
C TYR A 169 -2.39 17.39 8.59
N PRO A 170 -2.74 18.64 8.99
CA PRO A 170 -3.82 18.87 9.94
C PRO A 170 -5.21 18.64 9.34
N ALA A 171 -5.36 18.69 8.01
CA ALA A 171 -6.64 18.71 7.31
C ALA A 171 -7.56 19.81 7.84
N ARG A 172 -8.61 19.44 8.61
CA ARG A 172 -9.57 20.40 9.19
C ARG A 172 -9.35 20.63 10.69
N GLU A 173 -8.35 20.00 11.28
CA GLU A 173 -8.06 20.13 12.71
C GLU A 173 -7.26 21.40 12.98
N THR A 174 -7.61 22.12 14.05
CA THR A 174 -6.97 23.38 14.48
C THR A 174 -6.17 23.22 15.77
N ASP A 175 -6.44 22.16 16.54
CA ASP A 175 -5.73 21.81 17.79
C ASP A 175 -4.77 20.66 17.51
N ASP A 176 -3.50 20.86 17.82
CA ASP A 176 -2.45 19.85 17.65
C ASP A 176 -2.47 18.76 18.73
N LEU A 177 -3.33 18.90 19.75
CA LEU A 177 -3.48 17.96 20.87
C LEU A 177 -2.17 17.65 21.61
N GLY A 178 -1.16 18.49 21.47
CA GLY A 178 0.19 18.29 21.99
C GLY A 178 0.93 17.11 21.36
N ILE A 179 0.61 16.76 20.10
CA ILE A 179 1.24 15.65 19.34
C ILE A 179 1.93 16.19 18.10
N SER A 180 3.07 15.62 17.76
CA SER A 180 3.81 15.87 16.51
C SER A 180 4.29 14.55 15.91
N SER A 181 4.78 14.59 14.68
CA SER A 181 5.42 13.44 14.04
C SER A 181 6.67 12.97 14.77
N ASP A 182 7.33 13.86 15.53
CA ASP A 182 8.51 13.52 16.36
C ASP A 182 8.18 12.46 17.43
N ASN A 183 6.94 12.40 17.90
CA ASN A 183 6.52 11.35 18.82
C ASN A 183 6.57 9.95 18.18
N ILE A 184 6.31 9.84 16.88
CA ILE A 184 6.47 8.58 16.12
C ILE A 184 7.96 8.26 15.98
N ARG A 185 8.81 9.26 15.65
CA ARG A 185 10.27 9.09 15.54
C ARG A 185 10.87 8.49 16.82
N VAL A 186 10.51 9.06 17.96
CA VAL A 186 11.01 8.56 19.25
C VAL A 186 10.67 7.08 19.47
N LEU A 187 9.45 6.65 19.14
CA LEU A 187 9.04 5.25 19.26
C LEU A 187 9.77 4.34 18.27
N LEU A 188 10.02 4.81 17.04
CA LEU A 188 10.77 4.06 16.03
C LEU A 188 12.22 3.83 16.47
N GLU A 189 12.90 4.87 16.98
CA GLU A 189 14.25 4.77 17.50
C GLU A 189 14.34 3.84 18.71
N GLN A 190 13.37 3.90 19.63
CA GLN A 190 13.27 2.97 20.76
C GLN A 190 13.10 1.51 20.32
N ALA A 191 12.46 1.29 19.18
CA ALA A 191 12.30 -0.02 18.54
C ALA A 191 13.52 -0.43 17.70
N GLY A 192 14.56 0.42 17.57
CA GLY A 192 15.76 0.15 16.79
C GLY A 192 15.64 0.47 15.29
N THR A 193 14.61 1.20 14.87
CA THR A 193 14.44 1.65 13.49
C THR A 193 15.00 3.04 13.32
N SER A 194 15.86 3.26 12.31
CA SER A 194 16.38 4.59 11.97
C SER A 194 15.26 5.51 11.53
N ALA A 195 15.11 6.65 12.19
CA ALA A 195 14.02 7.58 11.93
C ALA A 195 14.45 9.05 12.06
N HIS A 196 13.95 9.89 11.17
CA HIS A 196 14.24 11.32 11.09
C HIS A 196 12.94 12.10 11.02
N TYR A 197 12.93 13.34 11.52
CA TYR A 197 11.79 14.25 11.42
C TYR A 197 12.25 15.60 10.89
N PHE A 198 11.49 16.16 9.97
CA PHE A 198 11.73 17.49 9.40
C PHE A 198 10.42 18.29 9.34
N GLU A 199 10.54 19.60 9.49
CA GLU A 199 9.41 20.52 9.46
C GLU A 199 8.96 20.84 8.03
N THR A 200 9.89 20.82 7.07
CA THR A 200 9.63 21.21 5.68
C THR A 200 9.95 20.11 4.68
N PHE A 201 9.30 20.14 3.52
CA PHE A 201 9.54 19.20 2.44
C PHE A 201 10.91 19.39 1.82
N GLU A 202 11.38 20.63 1.72
CA GLU A 202 12.71 20.96 1.21
C GLU A 202 13.84 20.34 2.03
N GLU A 203 13.70 20.28 3.36
CA GLU A 203 14.64 19.59 4.23
C GLU A 203 14.63 18.08 3.98
N ILE A 204 13.45 17.47 3.79
CA ILE A 204 13.29 16.06 3.48
C ILE A 204 13.96 15.73 2.13
N GLU A 205 13.67 16.50 1.09
CA GLU A 205 14.22 16.31 -0.24
C GLU A 205 15.74 16.39 -0.22
N LYS A 206 16.30 17.41 0.45
CA LYS A 206 17.75 17.58 0.59
C LYS A 206 18.37 16.39 1.34
N PHE A 207 17.71 15.92 2.40
CA PHE A 207 18.16 14.77 3.18
C PHE A 207 18.17 13.49 2.32
N ILE A 208 17.10 13.22 1.58
CA ILE A 208 17.01 12.05 0.70
C ILE A 208 18.10 12.08 -0.38
N LEU A 209 18.30 13.23 -1.05
CA LEU A 209 19.31 13.37 -2.09
C LEU A 209 20.75 13.18 -1.56
N GLN A 210 20.98 13.41 -0.28
CA GLN A 210 22.30 13.24 0.35
C GLN A 210 22.55 11.81 0.86
N HIS A 211 21.52 11.04 1.20
CA HIS A 211 21.66 9.77 1.93
C HIS A 211 21.16 8.55 1.14
N ALA A 212 20.15 8.71 0.27
CA ALA A 212 19.69 7.61 -0.57
C ALA A 212 20.65 7.37 -1.75
N ALA A 213 20.81 6.13 -2.13
CA ALA A 213 21.77 5.71 -3.15
C ALA A 213 21.11 4.94 -4.31
N SER A 214 21.82 4.82 -5.42
CA SER A 214 21.34 4.04 -6.56
C SER A 214 20.98 2.60 -6.16
N GLY A 215 19.78 2.18 -6.51
CA GLY A 215 19.17 0.91 -6.16
C GLY A 215 18.27 0.98 -4.94
N ASP A 216 18.18 2.13 -4.25
CA ASP A 216 17.23 2.31 -3.16
C ASP A 216 15.81 2.56 -3.69
N LEU A 217 14.83 2.26 -2.83
CA LEU A 217 13.42 2.50 -3.04
C LEU A 217 12.95 3.59 -2.06
N VAL A 218 12.51 4.72 -2.57
CA VAL A 218 11.93 5.82 -1.79
C VAL A 218 10.42 5.81 -1.98
N ILE A 219 9.67 5.74 -0.88
CA ILE A 219 8.21 5.71 -0.91
C ILE A 219 7.69 6.94 -0.17
N THR A 220 7.02 7.86 -0.88
CA THR A 220 6.20 8.89 -0.25
C THR A 220 4.86 8.29 0.16
N MET A 221 4.44 8.48 1.42
CA MET A 221 3.29 7.79 1.99
C MET A 221 2.44 8.71 2.85
N GLY A 222 1.14 8.77 2.54
CA GLY A 222 0.17 9.58 3.30
C GLY A 222 -0.97 10.14 2.45
N ALA A 223 -2.06 10.54 3.11
CA ALA A 223 -3.24 11.11 2.45
C ALA A 223 -3.14 12.63 2.20
N GLY A 224 -2.08 13.27 2.71
CA GLY A 224 -1.81 14.70 2.52
C GLY A 224 -1.04 14.99 1.23
N ASP A 225 -0.23 16.02 1.30
CA ASP A 225 0.53 16.57 0.16
C ASP A 225 1.96 16.04 0.04
N VAL A 226 2.31 15.02 0.81
CA VAL A 226 3.64 14.36 0.80
C VAL A 226 4.06 13.84 -0.58
N VAL A 227 3.11 13.56 -1.48
CA VAL A 227 3.36 13.16 -2.87
C VAL A 227 4.24 14.17 -3.60
N LYS A 228 4.16 15.47 -3.24
CA LYS A 228 4.98 16.54 -3.83
C LYS A 228 6.46 16.28 -3.67
N ILE A 229 6.90 15.74 -2.53
CA ILE A 229 8.31 15.38 -2.30
C ILE A 229 8.82 14.43 -3.40
N GLY A 230 8.03 13.39 -3.70
CA GLY A 230 8.39 12.44 -4.77
C GLY A 230 8.42 13.09 -6.15
N GLU A 231 7.47 13.98 -6.44
CA GLU A 231 7.37 14.72 -7.71
C GLU A 231 8.55 15.70 -7.86
N ASP A 232 8.89 16.43 -6.81
CA ASP A 232 9.99 17.39 -6.79
C ASP A 232 11.36 16.69 -6.90
N LEU A 233 11.54 15.52 -6.25
CA LEU A 233 12.76 14.70 -6.41
C LEU A 233 13.00 14.25 -7.85
N ILE A 234 11.95 13.92 -8.60
CA ILE A 234 12.06 13.47 -9.99
C ILE A 234 12.36 14.65 -10.94
N SER A 235 11.90 15.86 -10.58
CA SER A 235 12.10 17.06 -11.41
C SER A 235 13.51 17.68 -11.30
N LYS A 236 14.32 17.21 -10.34
CA LYS A 236 15.72 17.65 -10.10
C LYS A 236 16.73 16.80 -10.87
#